data_8c9e831f07f01def9b59f43fd0c93513
#
_entry.id   8c9e831f07f01def9b59f43fd0c93513
#
_cell.length_a   1.000
_cell.length_b   1.000
_cell.length_c   1.000
_cell.angle_alpha   90.00
_cell.angle_beta   90.00
_cell.angle_gamma   90.00
#
_symmetry.space_group_name_H-M   'P 1'
#
loop_
_entity.id
_entity.type
_entity.pdbx_description
1 polymer ?
#
loop_
_entity_poly.entity_id
_entity_poly.type
_entity_poly.pdbx_seq_one_letter_code
_entity_poly.pdbx_strand_id
1 'polypeptide(L)'
;VYLLPKNDFNETYGIISTHFGSVDTKVVSRETKQVSHYPAGIAHFLEHKLFERENGEDLLLEFTKFGAESNAFTSFTRTSYLFSTTNCVAENLKLLQELVSQANFSEASVQREQGIIQQEIEMYQDDPDYRLFFGALSNLYPQTPLAEDIAGTTESIMDITVEDLTENFE
;
A
#
# COMPACT_ATOMS: atom_id res chain seq x y z
N VAL A 1 11.68 3.46 -16.60
CA VAL A 1 10.77 4.62 -16.67
C VAL A 1 10.07 4.58 -18.02
N TYR A 2 8.77 4.74 -18.03
CA TYR A 2 7.95 4.81 -19.23
C TYR A 2 7.32 6.19 -19.32
N LEU A 3 7.32 6.78 -20.52
CA LEU A 3 6.65 8.04 -20.82
C LEU A 3 5.64 7.79 -21.95
N LEU A 4 4.41 8.22 -21.74
CA LEU A 4 3.34 8.13 -22.72
C LEU A 4 2.76 9.55 -22.97
N PRO A 5 3.36 10.34 -23.88
CA PRO A 5 2.82 11.66 -24.19
C PRO A 5 1.48 11.57 -24.93
N LYS A 6 0.53 12.41 -24.53
CA LYS A 6 -0.77 12.56 -25.15
C LYS A 6 -1.03 14.05 -25.40
N ASN A 7 -0.97 14.48 -26.65
CA ASN A 7 -1.00 15.89 -27.06
C ASN A 7 -2.34 16.59 -26.77
N ASP A 8 -3.43 15.84 -26.64
CA ASP A 8 -4.80 16.37 -26.44
C ASP A 8 -5.23 16.35 -24.97
N PHE A 9 -4.31 16.03 -24.05
CA PHE A 9 -4.58 15.97 -22.60
C PHE A 9 -3.79 17.05 -21.88
N ASN A 10 -4.46 17.81 -21.02
CA ASN A 10 -3.84 18.81 -20.15
C ASN A 10 -3.47 18.23 -18.76
N GLU A 11 -3.87 17.01 -18.47
CA GLU A 11 -3.60 16.34 -17.22
C GLU A 11 -2.37 15.43 -17.33
N THR A 12 -1.54 15.46 -16.30
CA THR A 12 -0.42 14.53 -16.13
C THR A 12 -0.75 13.52 -15.06
N TYR A 13 -0.58 12.26 -15.39
CA TYR A 13 -0.71 11.14 -14.47
C TYR A 13 0.65 10.52 -14.21
N GLY A 14 1.06 10.50 -12.94
CA GLY A 14 2.30 9.86 -12.49
C GLY A 14 2.00 8.66 -11.62
N ILE A 15 2.68 7.53 -11.85
CA ILE A 15 2.54 6.31 -11.05
C ILE A 15 3.89 5.64 -10.82
N ILE A 16 4.12 5.20 -9.59
CA ILE A 16 5.22 4.30 -9.23
C ILE A 16 4.59 3.03 -8.65
N SER A 17 5.04 1.88 -9.15
CA SER A 17 4.54 0.58 -8.73
C SER A 17 5.68 -0.33 -8.32
N THR A 18 5.45 -1.13 -7.28
CA THR A 18 6.33 -2.24 -6.88
C THR A 18 5.65 -3.58 -7.14
N HIS A 19 6.43 -4.60 -7.45
CA HIS A 19 6.00 -5.99 -7.56
C HIS A 19 5.93 -6.63 -6.16
N PHE A 20 5.10 -6.06 -5.32
CA PHE A 20 4.81 -6.53 -3.98
C PHE A 20 3.33 -6.27 -3.70
N GLY A 21 2.57 -7.30 -3.41
CA GLY A 21 1.13 -7.25 -3.17
C GLY A 21 0.70 -8.22 -2.08
N SER A 22 -0.60 -8.42 -1.92
CA SER A 22 -1.15 -9.21 -0.80
C SER A 22 -0.74 -10.68 -0.81
N VAL A 23 -0.38 -11.25 -1.97
CA VAL A 23 0.09 -12.65 -2.05
C VAL A 23 1.56 -12.83 -1.65
N ASP A 24 2.31 -11.74 -1.53
CA ASP A 24 3.74 -11.76 -1.23
C ASP A 24 4.00 -11.79 0.29
N THR A 25 3.37 -12.74 0.99
CA THR A 25 3.56 -12.97 2.43
C THR A 25 4.83 -13.75 2.75
N LYS A 26 5.57 -14.19 1.71
CA LYS A 26 6.82 -14.91 1.84
C LYS A 26 7.87 -14.30 0.92
N VAL A 27 8.88 -13.67 1.50
CA VAL A 27 9.94 -12.99 0.77
C VAL A 27 11.28 -13.68 1.01
N VAL A 28 12.08 -13.79 -0.05
CA VAL A 28 13.45 -14.32 0.03
C VAL A 28 14.43 -13.18 -0.13
N SER A 29 15.16 -12.85 0.93
CA SER A 29 16.22 -11.84 0.86
C SER A 29 17.22 -12.15 -0.25
N ARG A 30 17.51 -11.18 -1.09
CA ARG A 30 18.50 -11.33 -2.18
C ARG A 30 19.93 -11.52 -1.63
N GLU A 31 20.22 -10.89 -0.52
CA GLU A 31 21.55 -10.88 0.09
C GLU A 31 21.79 -12.12 0.95
N THR A 32 20.93 -12.37 1.93
CA THR A 32 21.11 -13.42 2.93
C THR A 32 20.56 -14.77 2.51
N LYS A 33 19.68 -14.81 1.48
CA LYS A 33 18.89 -15.98 1.07
C LYS A 33 17.98 -16.53 2.18
N GLN A 34 17.80 -15.77 3.24
CA GLN A 34 16.83 -16.10 4.27
C GLN A 34 15.41 -15.87 3.77
N VAL A 35 14.49 -16.67 4.30
CA VAL A 35 13.06 -16.59 3.99
C VAL A 35 12.39 -15.94 5.18
N SER A 36 11.80 -14.78 4.95
CA SER A 36 10.92 -14.11 5.90
C SER A 36 9.47 -14.40 5.58
N HIS A 37 8.65 -14.53 6.61
CA HIS A 37 7.22 -14.71 6.49
C HIS A 37 6.54 -13.53 7.19
N TYR A 38 5.64 -12.88 6.50
CA TYR A 38 4.91 -11.71 6.99
C TYR A 38 3.43 -12.02 7.18
N PRO A 39 2.76 -11.38 8.13
CA PRO A 39 1.33 -11.48 8.31
C PRO A 39 0.56 -11.05 7.05
N ALA A 40 -0.60 -11.65 6.81
CA ALA A 40 -1.49 -11.22 5.75
C ALA A 40 -1.91 -9.76 5.96
N GLY A 41 -2.01 -8.98 4.86
CA GLY A 41 -2.30 -7.55 4.92
C GLY A 41 -1.07 -6.64 4.99
N ILE A 42 0.16 -7.18 5.10
CA ILE A 42 1.37 -6.34 5.25
C ILE A 42 1.57 -5.37 4.08
N ALA A 43 1.28 -5.77 2.85
CA ALA A 43 1.42 -4.91 1.68
C ALA A 43 0.45 -3.71 1.73
N HIS A 44 -0.80 -3.95 2.12
CA HIS A 44 -1.80 -2.91 2.31
C HIS A 44 -1.47 -2.00 3.51
N PHE A 45 -0.99 -2.59 4.59
CA PHE A 45 -0.52 -1.84 5.75
C PHE A 45 0.63 -0.90 5.39
N LEU A 46 1.61 -1.39 4.63
CA LEU A 46 2.73 -0.59 4.15
C LEU A 46 2.26 0.54 3.23
N GLU A 47 1.26 0.29 2.37
CA GLU A 47 0.65 1.32 1.54
C GLU A 47 0.16 2.50 2.37
N HIS A 48 -0.61 2.26 3.42
CA HIS A 48 -1.10 3.29 4.33
C HIS A 48 0.06 4.05 5.00
N LYS A 49 1.07 3.32 5.47
CA LYS A 49 2.16 3.89 6.26
C LYS A 49 3.10 4.78 5.48
N LEU A 50 3.25 4.61 4.16
CA LEU A 50 4.14 5.45 3.37
C LEU A 50 3.63 6.89 3.21
N PHE A 51 2.35 7.16 3.44
CA PHE A 51 1.83 8.53 3.44
C PHE A 51 2.18 9.33 4.70
N GLU A 52 2.58 8.67 5.78
CA GLU A 52 2.93 9.35 7.05
C GLU A 52 4.41 9.71 7.11
N ARG A 53 4.70 10.99 7.30
CA ARG A 53 6.06 11.49 7.53
C ARG A 53 6.53 11.26 8.97
N GLU A 54 7.84 11.43 9.20
CA GLU A 54 8.48 11.33 10.52
C GLU A 54 7.85 12.27 11.56
N ASN A 55 7.43 13.45 11.14
CA ASN A 55 6.77 14.44 12.01
C ASN A 55 5.26 14.18 12.19
N GLY A 56 4.71 13.09 11.63
CA GLY A 56 3.30 12.74 11.67
C GLY A 56 2.42 13.53 10.68
N GLU A 57 3.02 14.30 9.76
CA GLU A 57 2.28 14.96 8.68
C GLU A 57 1.90 13.96 7.58
N ASP A 58 0.75 14.19 6.97
CA ASP A 58 0.23 13.40 5.87
C ASP A 58 0.70 14.00 4.52
N LEU A 59 1.42 13.20 3.75
CA LEU A 59 1.89 13.58 2.40
C LEU A 59 0.76 13.88 1.42
N LEU A 60 -0.44 13.34 1.62
CA LEU A 60 -1.62 13.68 0.81
C LEU A 60 -1.91 15.18 0.82
N LEU A 61 -1.69 15.84 1.97
CA LEU A 61 -1.88 17.29 2.10
C LEU A 61 -0.85 18.09 1.27
N GLU A 62 0.38 17.58 1.12
CA GLU A 62 1.39 18.23 0.30
C GLU A 62 1.04 18.17 -1.19
N PHE A 63 0.56 17.03 -1.69
CA PHE A 63 0.05 16.93 -3.06
C PHE A 63 -1.06 17.93 -3.34
N THR A 64 -1.98 18.09 -2.41
CA THR A 64 -3.08 19.06 -2.51
C THR A 64 -2.56 20.52 -2.61
N LYS A 65 -1.50 20.88 -1.90
CA LYS A 65 -0.87 22.22 -2.00
C LYS A 65 -0.33 22.50 -3.42
N PHE A 66 0.11 21.48 -4.14
CA PHE A 66 0.56 21.58 -5.53
C PHE A 66 -0.53 21.26 -6.55
N GLY A 67 -1.80 21.23 -6.11
CA GLY A 67 -2.96 21.07 -6.98
C GLY A 67 -3.09 19.69 -7.61
N ALA A 68 -2.55 18.65 -6.96
CA ALA A 68 -2.68 17.27 -7.38
C ALA A 68 -3.67 16.50 -6.51
N GLU A 69 -4.32 15.54 -7.14
CA GLU A 69 -5.00 14.43 -6.47
C GLU A 69 -4.02 13.26 -6.40
N SER A 70 -3.81 12.71 -5.22
CA SER A 70 -2.95 11.55 -4.99
C SER A 70 -3.74 10.39 -4.44
N ASN A 71 -3.31 9.19 -4.76
CA ASN A 71 -3.93 7.95 -4.32
C ASN A 71 -2.90 6.82 -4.29
N ALA A 72 -3.27 5.71 -3.67
CA ALA A 72 -2.54 4.45 -3.77
C ALA A 72 -3.52 3.29 -3.84
N PHE A 73 -3.04 2.14 -4.23
CA PHE A 73 -3.79 0.90 -4.14
C PHE A 73 -2.88 -0.31 -4.05
N THR A 74 -3.31 -1.28 -3.27
CA THR A 74 -2.71 -2.61 -3.19
C THR A 74 -3.60 -3.62 -3.91
N SER A 75 -2.97 -4.45 -4.73
CA SER A 75 -3.60 -5.59 -5.38
C SER A 75 -2.92 -6.90 -4.95
N PHE A 76 -3.30 -8.01 -5.54
CA PHE A 76 -2.70 -9.31 -5.22
C PHE A 76 -1.19 -9.37 -5.47
N THR A 77 -0.68 -8.69 -6.52
CA THR A 77 0.72 -8.83 -6.97
C THR A 77 1.48 -7.51 -7.06
N ARG A 78 0.87 -6.41 -6.68
CA ARG A 78 1.53 -5.09 -6.75
C ARG A 78 0.89 -4.09 -5.82
N THR A 79 1.69 -3.12 -5.37
CA THR A 79 1.24 -1.88 -4.75
C THR A 79 1.67 -0.71 -5.62
N SER A 80 0.81 0.28 -5.75
CA SER A 80 1.03 1.44 -6.63
C SER A 80 0.64 2.72 -5.92
N TYR A 81 1.48 3.76 -6.11
CA TYR A 81 1.28 5.11 -5.63
C TYR A 81 1.21 6.05 -6.82
N LEU A 82 0.29 6.98 -6.83
CA LEU A 82 0.00 7.78 -8.00
C LEU A 82 -0.46 9.20 -7.66
N PHE A 83 -0.32 10.08 -8.63
CA PHE A 83 -0.96 11.39 -8.62
C PHE A 83 -1.51 11.74 -9.99
N SER A 84 -2.50 12.61 -10.02
CA SER A 84 -2.93 13.33 -11.21
C SER A 84 -2.92 14.84 -10.97
N THR A 85 -2.49 15.61 -11.96
CA THR A 85 -2.39 17.07 -11.86
C THR A 85 -2.42 17.75 -13.22
N THR A 86 -2.87 19.00 -13.24
CA THR A 86 -2.77 19.89 -14.42
C THR A 86 -1.62 20.88 -14.33
N ASN A 87 -0.96 20.98 -13.18
CA ASN A 87 0.15 21.92 -12.94
C ASN A 87 1.18 21.33 -11.94
N CYS A 88 2.28 22.05 -11.72
CA CYS A 88 3.31 21.65 -10.75
C CYS A 88 3.75 20.18 -10.87
N VAL A 89 3.91 19.69 -12.11
CA VAL A 89 4.23 18.28 -12.39
C VAL A 89 5.55 17.86 -11.75
N ALA A 90 6.57 18.72 -11.79
CA ALA A 90 7.90 18.42 -11.26
C ALA A 90 7.87 18.29 -9.73
N GLU A 91 7.13 19.17 -9.04
CA GLU A 91 6.95 19.16 -7.61
C GLU A 91 6.19 17.88 -7.16
N ASN A 92 5.10 17.57 -7.85
CA ASN A 92 4.31 16.38 -7.56
C ASN A 92 5.07 15.07 -7.85
N LEU A 93 5.88 15.05 -8.93
CA LEU A 93 6.74 13.89 -9.21
C LEU A 93 7.81 13.70 -8.12
N LYS A 94 8.38 14.81 -7.61
CA LYS A 94 9.34 14.77 -6.50
C LYS A 94 8.68 14.25 -5.22
N LEU A 95 7.45 14.70 -4.90
CA LEU A 95 6.69 14.18 -3.77
C LEU A 95 6.40 12.68 -3.91
N LEU A 96 6.03 12.23 -5.11
CA LEU A 96 5.80 10.81 -5.35
C LEU A 96 7.08 9.97 -5.16
N GLN A 97 8.24 10.49 -5.58
CA GLN A 97 9.52 9.83 -5.33
C GLN A 97 9.87 9.82 -3.83
N GLU A 98 9.63 10.92 -3.13
CA GLU A 98 9.83 11.02 -1.68
C GLU A 98 8.97 9.98 -0.93
N LEU A 99 7.68 9.88 -1.29
CA LEU A 99 6.72 8.96 -0.70
C LEU A 99 7.19 7.50 -0.74
N VAL A 100 7.72 7.06 -1.88
CA VAL A 100 8.15 5.65 -2.06
C VAL A 100 9.59 5.38 -1.66
N SER A 101 10.36 6.40 -1.29
CA SER A 101 11.79 6.26 -0.91
C SER A 101 12.09 6.54 0.54
N GLN A 102 11.11 7.02 1.29
CA GLN A 102 11.25 7.35 2.71
C GLN A 102 10.15 6.66 3.49
N ALA A 103 10.54 5.88 4.49
CA ALA A 103 9.60 5.26 5.41
C ALA A 103 10.02 5.59 6.83
N ASN A 104 9.04 5.86 7.67
CA ASN A 104 9.25 6.04 9.08
C ASN A 104 8.16 5.31 9.86
N PHE A 105 8.56 4.31 10.60
CA PHE A 105 7.66 3.49 11.38
C PHE A 105 7.98 3.64 12.87
N SER A 106 6.99 4.06 13.66
CA SER A 106 7.06 4.03 15.12
C SER A 106 5.97 3.12 15.67
N GLU A 107 6.20 2.52 16.83
CA GLU A 107 5.20 1.66 17.48
C GLU A 107 3.85 2.37 17.66
N ALA A 108 3.87 3.64 18.08
CA ALA A 108 2.65 4.41 18.28
C ALA A 108 1.89 4.65 16.95
N SER A 109 2.61 4.87 15.85
CA SER A 109 1.98 5.07 14.54
C SER A 109 1.45 3.76 13.97
N VAL A 110 2.16 2.65 14.16
CA VAL A 110 1.71 1.31 13.76
C VAL A 110 0.45 0.92 14.52
N GLN A 111 0.41 1.08 15.85
CA GLN A 111 -0.78 0.79 16.67
C GLN A 111 -2.00 1.63 16.27
N ARG A 112 -1.80 2.90 15.90
CA ARG A 112 -2.87 3.76 15.40
C ARG A 112 -3.41 3.24 14.07
N GLU A 113 -2.52 2.83 13.16
CA GLU A 113 -2.90 2.33 11.84
C GLU A 113 -3.60 0.97 11.91
N GLN A 114 -3.20 0.09 12.83
CA GLN A 114 -3.91 -1.16 13.11
C GLN A 114 -5.39 -0.91 13.39
N GLY A 115 -5.69 0.12 14.20
CA GLY A 115 -7.08 0.50 14.51
C GLY A 115 -7.85 1.07 13.30
N ILE A 116 -7.18 1.78 12.40
CA ILE A 116 -7.78 2.33 11.18
C ILE A 116 -8.10 1.20 10.20
N ILE A 117 -7.13 0.33 9.92
CA ILE A 117 -7.29 -0.79 8.99
C ILE A 117 -8.31 -1.80 9.53
N GLN A 118 -8.37 -2.02 10.85
CA GLN A 118 -9.42 -2.84 11.45
C GLN A 118 -10.82 -2.33 11.10
N GLN A 119 -11.06 -1.02 11.23
CA GLN A 119 -12.35 -0.41 10.88
C GLN A 119 -12.64 -0.54 9.38
N GLU A 120 -11.63 -0.44 8.53
CA GLU A 120 -11.77 -0.65 7.10
C GLU A 120 -12.15 -2.08 6.76
N ILE A 121 -11.50 -3.08 7.36
CA ILE A 121 -11.84 -4.50 7.22
C ILE A 121 -13.30 -4.74 7.65
N GLU A 122 -13.73 -4.20 8.80
CA GLU A 122 -15.10 -4.33 9.28
C GLU A 122 -16.11 -3.71 8.30
N MET A 123 -15.78 -2.55 7.71
CA MET A 123 -16.62 -1.90 6.70
C MET A 123 -16.79 -2.78 5.43
N TYR A 124 -15.72 -3.39 4.93
CA TYR A 124 -15.80 -4.28 3.78
C TYR A 124 -16.55 -5.58 4.07
N GLN A 125 -16.54 -6.06 5.31
CA GLN A 125 -17.32 -7.23 5.70
C GLN A 125 -18.84 -7.02 5.61
N ASP A 126 -19.31 -5.78 5.59
CA ASP A 126 -20.72 -5.44 5.37
C ASP A 126 -21.11 -5.36 3.91
N ASP A 127 -20.12 -5.39 2.96
CA ASP A 127 -20.37 -5.37 1.52
C ASP A 127 -20.60 -6.81 0.97
N PRO A 128 -21.81 -7.10 0.45
CA PRO A 128 -22.13 -8.44 -0.06
C PRO A 128 -21.28 -8.86 -1.28
N ASP A 129 -20.95 -7.93 -2.18
CA ASP A 129 -20.18 -8.22 -3.40
C ASP A 129 -18.72 -8.50 -3.04
N TYR A 130 -18.17 -7.76 -2.10
CA TYR A 130 -16.85 -8.00 -1.55
C TYR A 130 -16.74 -9.38 -0.89
N ARG A 131 -17.69 -9.72 -0.03
CA ARG A 131 -17.78 -11.03 0.63
C ARG A 131 -17.94 -12.17 -0.35
N LEU A 132 -18.74 -11.98 -1.40
CA LEU A 132 -18.91 -12.98 -2.45
C LEU A 132 -17.60 -13.23 -3.18
N PHE A 133 -16.87 -12.18 -3.54
CA PHE A 133 -15.61 -12.25 -4.26
C PHE A 133 -14.55 -13.00 -3.44
N PHE A 134 -14.26 -12.56 -2.22
CA PHE A 134 -13.26 -13.21 -1.37
C PHE A 134 -13.71 -14.58 -0.88
N GLY A 135 -15.00 -14.80 -0.63
CA GLY A 135 -15.56 -16.12 -0.33
C GLY A 135 -15.38 -17.10 -1.49
N ALA A 136 -15.52 -16.64 -2.74
CA ALA A 136 -15.23 -17.47 -3.91
C ALA A 136 -13.73 -17.80 -4.02
N LEU A 137 -12.85 -16.82 -3.83
CA LEU A 137 -11.40 -17.04 -3.87
C LEU A 137 -10.94 -18.02 -2.79
N SER A 138 -11.40 -17.86 -1.56
CA SER A 138 -11.02 -18.75 -0.45
C SER A 138 -11.47 -20.20 -0.67
N ASN A 139 -12.60 -20.41 -1.36
CA ASN A 139 -13.08 -21.75 -1.71
C ASN A 139 -12.32 -22.34 -2.92
N LEU A 140 -11.95 -21.52 -3.90
CA LEU A 140 -11.23 -21.98 -5.09
C LEU A 140 -9.73 -22.21 -4.83
N TYR A 141 -9.13 -21.43 -3.94
CA TYR A 141 -7.69 -21.42 -3.68
C TYR A 141 -7.33 -21.53 -2.20
N PRO A 142 -7.91 -22.48 -1.43
CA PRO A 142 -7.88 -22.52 0.05
C PRO A 142 -6.49 -22.68 0.66
N GLN A 143 -5.48 -23.05 -0.12
CA GLN A 143 -4.09 -23.28 0.34
C GLN A 143 -3.10 -22.29 -0.27
N THR A 144 -3.58 -21.17 -0.77
CA THR A 144 -2.75 -20.13 -1.37
C THR A 144 -3.03 -18.78 -0.72
N PRO A 145 -2.10 -17.82 -0.81
CA PRO A 145 -2.36 -16.45 -0.32
C PRO A 145 -3.55 -15.75 -0.98
N LEU A 146 -4.07 -16.25 -2.10
CA LEU A 146 -5.30 -15.74 -2.71
C LEU A 146 -6.57 -16.03 -1.87
N ALA A 147 -6.48 -16.94 -0.91
CA ALA A 147 -7.58 -17.20 0.03
C ALA A 147 -7.74 -16.07 1.06
N GLU A 148 -6.69 -15.28 1.25
CA GLU A 148 -6.65 -14.17 2.20
C GLU A 148 -7.13 -12.88 1.54
N ASP A 149 -7.77 -12.03 2.34
CA ASP A 149 -8.13 -10.68 1.94
C ASP A 149 -6.87 -9.81 1.69
N ILE A 150 -6.95 -8.85 0.77
CA ILE A 150 -5.85 -7.92 0.50
C ILE A 150 -5.47 -7.12 1.75
N ALA A 151 -6.47 -6.70 2.53
CA ALA A 151 -6.26 -6.00 3.79
C ALA A 151 -5.84 -6.92 4.95
N GLY A 152 -5.85 -8.24 4.74
CA GLY A 152 -5.64 -9.22 5.79
C GLY A 152 -6.88 -9.46 6.65
N THR A 153 -6.67 -9.91 7.87
CA THR A 153 -7.72 -10.08 8.89
C THR A 153 -7.43 -9.20 10.10
N THR A 154 -8.43 -8.97 10.94
CA THR A 154 -8.24 -8.24 12.21
C THR A 154 -7.11 -8.83 13.05
N GLU A 155 -6.99 -10.16 13.08
CA GLU A 155 -5.94 -10.85 13.80
C GLU A 155 -4.57 -10.62 13.15
N SER A 156 -4.46 -10.83 11.83
CA SER A 156 -3.16 -10.74 11.13
C SER A 156 -2.58 -9.33 11.14
N ILE A 157 -3.40 -8.29 11.05
CA ILE A 157 -2.89 -6.90 11.09
C ILE A 157 -2.38 -6.50 12.50
N MET A 158 -2.90 -7.11 13.57
CA MET A 158 -2.41 -6.88 14.93
C MET A 158 -1.04 -7.51 15.19
N ASP A 159 -0.65 -8.51 14.39
CA ASP A 159 0.66 -9.15 14.45
C ASP A 159 1.74 -8.39 13.68
N ILE A 160 1.37 -7.40 12.84
CA ILE A 160 2.33 -6.60 12.06
C ILE A 160 3.11 -5.66 12.99
N THR A 161 4.43 -5.78 12.95
CA THR A 161 5.36 -5.01 13.77
C THR A 161 6.11 -3.94 12.98
N VAL A 162 6.76 -3.02 13.69
CA VAL A 162 7.69 -2.05 13.08
C VAL A 162 8.83 -2.75 12.36
N GLU A 163 9.31 -3.87 12.89
CA GLU A 163 10.40 -4.67 12.30
C GLU A 163 9.94 -5.26 10.96
N ASP A 164 8.74 -5.87 10.91
CA ASP A 164 8.17 -6.42 9.68
C ASP A 164 8.04 -5.37 8.57
N LEU A 165 7.55 -4.18 8.92
CA LEU A 165 7.38 -3.07 7.98
C LEU A 165 8.73 -2.55 7.48
N THR A 166 9.73 -2.47 8.36
CA THR A 166 11.08 -1.99 8.02
C THR A 166 11.78 -2.98 7.09
N GLU A 167 11.78 -4.27 7.45
CA GLU A 167 12.39 -5.33 6.61
C GLU A 167 11.72 -5.45 5.24
N ASN A 168 10.42 -5.17 5.18
CA ASN A 168 9.65 -5.28 3.95
C ASN A 168 9.86 -4.09 3.02
N PHE A 169 10.14 -2.93 3.58
CA PHE A 169 10.40 -1.70 2.83
C PHE A 169 11.80 -1.70 2.19
N GLU A 170 12.83 -2.28 2.85
CA GLU A 170 14.22 -2.39 2.36
C GLU A 170 14.38 -3.44 1.24
#